data_71c5e687ef64592ce8dffdb447e30d03
#
_entry.id   71c5e687ef64592ce8dffdb447e30d03
#
_cell.length_a   1.000
_cell.length_b   1.000
_cell.length_c   1.000
_cell.angle_alpha   90.00
_cell.angle_beta   90.00
_cell.angle_gamma   90.00
#
_symmetry.space_group_name_H-M   'P 1'
#
loop_
_entity.id
_entity.type
_entity.pdbx_description
1 polymer ?
#
loop_
_entity_poly.entity_id
_entity_poly.type
_entity_poly.pdbx_seq_one_letter_code
_entity_poly.pdbx_strand_id
1 'polypeptide(L)'
;MLFRSVGPHSTKEEQDEFAIRIQANPRNYIAQPTLRLSRVPTMIDGEFEGCHVDVRPYILYGKEIFVNPGGLTRVALKRGSLVVNSSQGGGSKDTWVVCEE
;
A
#
# COMPACT_ATOMS: atom_id res chain seq x y z
N MET A 1 9.93 -13.40 8.70
CA MET A 1 10.29 -12.15 8.01
C MET A 1 9.80 -12.24 6.57
N LEU A 2 8.79 -11.50 6.23
CA LEU A 2 8.29 -11.46 4.85
C LEU A 2 9.23 -10.57 4.04
N PHE A 3 10.05 -11.18 3.21
CA PHE A 3 10.84 -10.45 2.23
C PHE A 3 9.92 -9.97 1.11
N ARG A 4 9.80 -8.67 1.01
CA ARG A 4 9.03 -8.00 -0.03
C ARG A 4 9.98 -7.22 -0.92
N SER A 5 9.92 -7.47 -2.20
CA SER A 5 10.63 -6.67 -3.20
C SER A 5 9.62 -5.96 -4.10
N VAL A 6 9.87 -4.68 -4.37
CA VAL A 6 9.11 -3.91 -5.34
C VAL A 6 9.98 -3.80 -6.60
N GLY A 7 9.71 -4.65 -7.59
CA GLY A 7 10.53 -4.79 -8.79
C GLY A 7 10.99 -3.48 -9.43
N PRO A 8 10.08 -2.51 -9.70
CA PRO A 8 10.46 -1.22 -10.30
C PRO A 8 11.43 -0.37 -9.49
N HIS A 9 11.53 -0.61 -8.18
CA HIS A 9 12.40 0.13 -7.27
C HIS A 9 13.63 -0.68 -6.83
N SER A 10 13.77 -1.91 -7.32
CA SER A 10 14.88 -2.80 -6.98
C SER A 10 16.03 -2.63 -7.97
N THR A 11 17.26 -2.72 -7.46
CA THR A 11 18.45 -2.79 -8.30
C THR A 11 18.49 -4.12 -9.07
N LYS A 12 19.34 -4.20 -10.10
CA LYS A 12 19.50 -5.43 -10.86
C LYS A 12 20.03 -6.57 -9.98
N GLU A 13 20.95 -6.26 -9.10
CA GLU A 13 21.52 -7.23 -8.15
C GLU A 13 20.45 -7.79 -7.22
N GLU A 14 19.58 -6.94 -6.68
CA GLU A 14 18.45 -7.37 -5.85
C GLU A 14 17.47 -8.25 -6.62
N GLN A 15 17.18 -7.92 -7.88
CA GLN A 15 16.30 -8.72 -8.74
C GLN A 15 16.90 -10.10 -9.00
N ASP A 16 18.20 -10.17 -9.30
CA ASP A 16 18.91 -11.42 -9.55
C ASP A 16 18.96 -12.29 -8.28
N GLU A 17 19.20 -11.68 -7.12
CA GLU A 17 19.16 -12.39 -5.84
C GLU A 17 17.77 -12.95 -5.54
N PHE A 18 16.71 -12.16 -5.77
CA PHE A 18 15.33 -12.64 -5.61
C PHE A 18 14.99 -13.77 -6.57
N ALA A 19 15.45 -13.70 -7.82
CA ALA A 19 15.25 -14.76 -8.80
C ALA A 19 15.86 -16.10 -8.32
N ILE A 20 17.06 -16.06 -7.75
CA ILE A 20 17.70 -17.26 -7.18
C ILE A 20 16.90 -17.80 -5.99
N ARG A 21 16.44 -16.94 -5.10
CA ARG A 21 15.62 -17.33 -3.93
C ARG A 21 14.28 -17.94 -4.35
N ILE A 22 13.63 -17.38 -5.36
CA ILE A 22 12.36 -17.89 -5.90
C ILE A 22 12.57 -19.28 -6.53
N GLN A 23 13.63 -19.46 -7.29
CA GLN A 23 13.96 -20.76 -7.89
C GLN A 23 14.26 -21.82 -6.84
N ALA A 24 14.93 -21.44 -5.77
CA ALA A 24 15.29 -22.36 -4.67
C ALA A 24 14.05 -22.81 -3.88
N ASN A 25 13.05 -21.96 -3.71
CA ASN A 25 11.86 -22.29 -2.92
C ASN A 25 10.59 -21.54 -3.42
N PRO A 26 10.06 -21.94 -4.60
CA PRO A 26 8.96 -21.21 -5.25
C PRO A 26 7.67 -21.18 -4.43
N ARG A 27 7.45 -22.13 -3.53
CA ARG A 27 6.24 -22.17 -2.69
C ARG A 27 6.13 -21.01 -1.71
N ASN A 28 7.23 -20.37 -1.38
CA ASN A 28 7.27 -19.26 -0.42
C ASN A 28 7.05 -17.89 -1.06
N TYR A 29 6.88 -17.84 -2.37
CA TYR A 29 6.79 -16.59 -3.10
C TYR A 29 5.53 -16.51 -3.95
N ILE A 30 5.00 -15.31 -4.02
CA ILE A 30 3.95 -14.92 -4.95
C ILE A 30 4.39 -13.65 -5.68
N ALA A 31 3.95 -13.50 -6.90
CA ALA A 31 4.17 -12.29 -7.68
C ALA A 31 2.83 -11.58 -7.92
N GLN A 32 2.87 -10.26 -7.86
CA GLN A 32 1.72 -9.41 -8.11
C GLN A 32 2.16 -8.26 -9.02
N PRO A 33 1.38 -7.92 -10.06
CA PRO A 33 1.63 -6.72 -10.82
C PRO A 33 1.66 -5.49 -9.92
N THR A 34 2.58 -4.57 -10.17
CA THR A 34 2.64 -3.31 -9.44
C THR A 34 1.44 -2.46 -9.81
N LEU A 35 0.61 -2.14 -8.83
CA LEU A 35 -0.55 -1.27 -9.01
C LEU A 35 -0.15 0.19 -8.76
N ARG A 36 -0.70 1.08 -9.58
CA ARG A 36 -0.66 2.51 -9.30
C ARG A 36 -1.75 2.84 -8.29
N LEU A 37 -1.33 3.17 -7.08
CA LEU A 37 -2.26 3.69 -6.08
C LEU A 37 -2.74 5.09 -6.45
N SER A 38 -3.95 5.43 -6.02
CA SER A 38 -4.47 6.80 -6.11
C SER A 38 -3.56 7.77 -5.38
N ARG A 39 -3.56 9.03 -5.81
CA ARG A 39 -2.81 10.11 -5.17
C ARG A 39 -3.76 11.17 -4.66
N VAL A 40 -3.47 11.69 -3.48
CA VAL A 40 -4.23 12.80 -2.89
C VAL A 40 -3.27 13.89 -2.42
N PRO A 41 -3.73 15.15 -2.40
CA PRO A 41 -2.94 16.23 -1.83
C PRO A 41 -2.65 15.97 -0.36
N THR A 42 -1.38 16.03 0.01
CA THR A 42 -0.92 15.82 1.39
C THR A 42 0.10 16.87 1.73
N MET A 43 -0.04 17.46 2.92
CA MET A 43 0.91 18.46 3.38
C MET A 43 2.17 17.79 3.91
N ILE A 44 3.30 18.09 3.30
CA ILE A 44 4.63 17.62 3.71
C ILE A 44 5.53 18.85 3.80
N ASP A 45 6.13 19.08 4.96
CA ASP A 45 7.05 20.19 5.20
C ASP A 45 6.51 21.59 4.80
N GLY A 46 5.19 21.78 4.97
CA GLY A 46 4.51 23.03 4.65
C GLY A 46 4.09 23.21 3.20
N GLU A 47 4.29 22.21 2.35
CA GLU A 47 3.88 22.21 0.95
C GLU A 47 2.91 21.06 0.65
N PHE A 48 1.99 21.27 -0.31
CA PHE A 48 1.11 20.21 -0.78
C PHE A 48 1.77 19.36 -1.85
N GLU A 49 1.80 18.06 -1.62
CA GLU A 49 2.28 17.09 -2.58
C GLU A 49 1.22 16.00 -2.84
N GLY A 50 1.23 15.44 -4.05
CA GLY A 50 0.41 14.29 -4.38
C GLY A 50 1.03 13.00 -3.83
N CYS A 51 0.50 12.46 -2.75
CA CYS A 51 0.97 11.24 -2.13
C CYS A 51 0.04 10.07 -2.41
N HIS A 52 0.63 8.89 -2.58
CA HIS A 52 -0.13 7.66 -2.77
C HIS A 52 -0.87 7.26 -1.50
N VAL A 53 -2.11 6.81 -1.68
CA VAL A 53 -2.98 6.36 -0.60
C VAL A 53 -3.60 5.00 -0.90
N ASP A 54 -3.95 4.29 0.15
CA ASP A 54 -4.88 3.17 0.11
C ASP A 54 -5.96 3.33 1.17
N VAL A 55 -7.13 2.74 0.92
CA VAL A 55 -8.23 2.68 1.87
C VAL A 55 -8.41 1.24 2.32
N ARG A 56 -8.49 1.05 3.61
CA ARG A 56 -8.75 -0.23 4.23
C ARG A 56 -10.14 -0.21 4.86
N PRO A 57 -11.18 -0.74 4.17
CA PRO A 57 -12.52 -0.84 4.71
C PRO A 57 -12.61 -1.97 5.75
N TYR A 58 -13.59 -1.89 6.64
CA TYR A 58 -13.91 -2.93 7.60
C TYR A 58 -15.18 -3.66 7.17
N ILE A 59 -15.06 -4.96 6.93
CA ILE A 59 -16.12 -5.80 6.41
C ILE A 59 -16.33 -6.95 7.38
N LEU A 60 -17.56 -7.09 7.89
CA LEU A 60 -17.99 -8.25 8.67
C LEU A 60 -18.69 -9.22 7.73
N TYR A 61 -18.14 -10.41 7.62
CA TYR A 61 -18.68 -11.47 6.79
C TYR A 61 -19.29 -12.58 7.65
N GLY A 62 -20.61 -12.74 7.58
CA GLY A 62 -21.35 -13.77 8.30
C GLY A 62 -22.50 -14.30 7.43
N LYS A 63 -23.67 -14.51 8.01
CA LYS A 63 -24.88 -14.81 7.24
C LYS A 63 -25.24 -13.65 6.29
N GLU A 64 -24.95 -12.44 6.74
CA GLU A 64 -25.06 -11.21 5.96
C GLU A 64 -23.71 -10.53 5.92
N ILE A 65 -23.45 -9.78 4.86
CA ILE A 65 -22.24 -8.99 4.70
C ILE A 65 -22.53 -7.57 5.18
N PHE A 66 -21.81 -7.14 6.19
CA PHE A 66 -21.89 -5.78 6.69
C PHE A 66 -20.61 -5.02 6.38
N VAL A 67 -20.72 -3.91 5.66
CA VAL A 67 -19.62 -2.99 5.38
C VAL A 67 -19.75 -1.79 6.31
N ASN A 68 -18.80 -1.61 7.21
CA ASN A 68 -18.80 -0.46 8.10
C ASN A 68 -18.65 0.84 7.29
N PRO A 69 -19.48 1.88 7.52
CA PRO A 69 -19.38 3.16 6.82
C PRO A 69 -18.15 3.94 7.32
N GLY A 70 -17.01 3.63 6.79
CA GLY A 70 -15.72 4.22 7.17
C GLY A 70 -14.58 3.29 6.83
N GLY A 71 -13.39 3.67 7.22
CA GLY A 71 -12.19 2.87 6.97
C GLY A 71 -10.93 3.59 7.45
N LEU A 72 -9.82 2.91 7.30
CA LEU A 72 -8.50 3.49 7.52
C LEU A 72 -7.89 3.90 6.20
N THR A 73 -7.66 5.18 5.98
CA THR A 73 -6.88 5.68 4.84
C THR A 73 -5.42 5.82 5.26
N ARG A 74 -4.55 5.11 4.58
CA ARG A 74 -3.11 5.20 4.78
C ARG A 74 -2.48 6.01 3.66
N VAL A 75 -1.44 6.74 3.98
CA VAL A 75 -0.73 7.62 3.04
C VAL A 75 0.76 7.39 3.08
N ALA A 76 1.40 7.37 1.92
CA ALA A 76 2.85 7.33 1.79
C ALA A 76 3.40 8.76 1.93
N LEU A 77 4.00 9.09 3.07
CA LEU A 77 4.55 10.42 3.33
C LEU A 77 5.92 10.64 2.68
N LYS A 78 6.59 9.57 2.29
CA LYS A 78 7.85 9.68 1.56
C LYS A 78 7.58 9.96 0.09
N ARG A 79 8.17 11.02 -0.44
CA ARG A 79 8.04 11.44 -1.84
C ARG A 79 8.30 10.28 -2.81
N GLY A 80 7.36 10.03 -3.72
CA GLY A 80 7.46 8.96 -4.73
C GLY A 80 7.29 7.53 -4.21
N SER A 81 7.09 7.32 -2.90
CA SER A 81 6.91 5.98 -2.33
C SER A 81 5.54 5.40 -2.65
N LEU A 82 5.53 4.11 -3.02
CA LEU A 82 4.31 3.30 -3.13
C LEU A 82 3.96 2.58 -1.82
N VAL A 83 4.83 2.69 -0.81
CA VAL A 83 4.65 2.00 0.47
C VAL A 83 3.92 2.91 1.43
N VAL A 84 2.69 2.56 1.75
CA VAL A 84 1.79 3.32 2.65
C VAL A 84 1.83 2.81 4.09
N ASN A 85 2.64 1.81 4.40
CA ASN A 85 2.72 1.23 5.73
C ASN A 85 3.38 2.20 6.73
N SER A 86 2.74 2.41 7.88
CA SER A 86 3.25 3.28 8.95
C SER A 86 4.64 2.87 9.46
N SER A 87 4.98 1.59 9.45
CA SER A 87 6.31 1.08 9.83
C SER A 87 7.44 1.50 8.88
N GLN A 88 7.10 2.05 7.70
CA GLN A 88 8.05 2.47 6.67
C GLN A 88 7.90 3.96 6.31
N GLY A 89 7.51 4.79 7.26
CA GLY A 89 7.37 6.23 7.08
C GLY A 89 6.05 6.66 6.46
N GLY A 90 5.03 5.80 6.49
CA GLY A 90 3.66 6.16 6.13
C GLY A 90 2.91 6.82 7.29
N GLY A 91 1.75 7.37 6.98
CA GLY A 91 0.82 7.97 7.92
C GLY A 91 -0.62 7.59 7.63
N SER A 92 -1.54 8.24 8.29
CA SER A 92 -2.98 8.09 8.07
C SER A 92 -3.62 9.44 7.75
N LYS A 93 -4.74 9.37 7.07
CA LYS A 93 -5.62 10.51 6.76
C LYS A 93 -7.03 10.19 7.23
N ASP A 94 -7.80 11.23 7.53
CA ASP A 94 -9.22 11.07 7.82
C ASP A 94 -9.96 10.52 6.60
N THR A 95 -10.89 9.62 6.85
CA THR A 95 -11.73 9.02 5.81
C THR A 95 -13.15 9.51 5.99
N TRP A 96 -13.65 10.25 5.01
CA TRP A 96 -15.02 10.75 5.01
C TRP A 96 -15.84 9.97 4.00
N VAL A 97 -16.95 9.42 4.46
CA VAL A 97 -17.91 8.71 3.61
C VAL A 97 -19.06 9.68 3.32
N VAL A 98 -19.23 10.01 2.05
CA VAL A 98 -20.33 10.87 1.61
C VAL A 98 -21.53 9.99 1.38
N CYS A 99 -22.62 10.30 2.06
CA CYS A 99 -23.93 9.70 1.80
C CYS A 99 -24.70 10.58 0.82
N GLU A 100 -25.24 9.98 -0.23
CA GLU A 100 -26.24 10.65 -1.07
C GLU A 100 -27.56 10.68 -0.29
N GLU A 101 -28.19 11.84 -0.26
CA GLU A 101 -29.52 12.01 0.35
C GLU A 101 -30.62 11.41 -0.53
#